data_e335c29772f2870cc1a8b026bad1f984
#
_entry.id   e335c29772f2870cc1a8b026bad1f984
#
_cell.length_a   1.000
_cell.length_b   1.000
_cell.length_c   1.000
_cell.angle_alpha   90.00
_cell.angle_beta   90.00
_cell.angle_gamma   90.00
#
_symmetry.space_group_name_H-M   'P 1'
#
loop_
_entity.id
_entity.type
_entity.pdbx_description
1 polymer ?
#
loop_
_entity_poly.entity_id
_entity_poly.type
_entity_poly.pdbx_seq_one_letter_code
_entity_poly.pdbx_strand_id
1 'polypeptide(L)'
;MDVLVIGGGGAGASAAIEADEAGADVMIVTKLRIGDANTLMAEGGIQAADKENDSPVQHYLDAFGGGHFAARPELLKKLVMEAPDAIKWLNELGVMFDKDADGTMITTHGGGTSRKRMHACKDYSGAEIMRTLRDEVINRGIPVVEFTSAVELIRDEKNQVAGAVLLNMETGDYLVARAKTVIIATGGAGRMHYQGFATSNHYGATADGLILGYRLGAPLLYQDTIQYHPTGVAYPAQIFGALVTEKVRSIGAMLVNSEGEAFMHPLETRDVSAASIIRECTARGKGVTTPLGTGVWLDTPMIEQLHGEGTIERRIPAMLRMYMNYGIDMRKLPILIYPTLHYQNGGLEIGGDGFTKVIDNLLVAGEAVGGIHGRNRLMGNSLLDIIVFGRDAGKAAAAKAKQVTLGTMNLDHVAQYAEELKEAGLDTGDVSPLLLPHYARHER
;
A
#
# COMPACT_ATOMS: atom_id res chain seq x y z
N MET A 1 -2.39 18.65 -20.53
CA MET A 1 -1.26 18.47 -19.60
C MET A 1 -0.29 17.42 -20.11
N ASP A 2 0.92 17.39 -19.59
CA ASP A 2 1.92 16.36 -19.95
C ASP A 2 1.64 15.05 -19.21
N VAL A 3 1.40 15.10 -17.90
CA VAL A 3 1.25 13.92 -17.03
C VAL A 3 -0.02 14.04 -16.20
N LEU A 4 -0.87 13.02 -16.26
CA LEU A 4 -2.00 12.84 -15.35
C LEU A 4 -1.66 11.72 -14.36
N VAL A 5 -1.68 12.02 -13.06
CA VAL A 5 -1.50 11.03 -11.99
C VAL A 5 -2.86 10.70 -11.38
N ILE A 6 -3.26 9.43 -11.42
CA ILE A 6 -4.50 8.93 -10.85
C ILE A 6 -4.20 8.26 -9.51
N GLY A 7 -4.50 8.94 -8.41
CA GLY A 7 -4.28 8.50 -7.04
C GLY A 7 -3.41 9.46 -6.23
N GLY A 8 -3.90 9.88 -5.07
CA GLY A 8 -3.25 10.85 -4.16
C GLY A 8 -2.49 10.21 -2.99
N GLY A 9 -2.14 8.92 -3.08
CA GLY A 9 -1.30 8.22 -2.11
C GLY A 9 0.20 8.46 -2.33
N GLY A 10 1.04 7.75 -1.59
CA GLY A 10 2.50 7.93 -1.65
C GLY A 10 3.11 7.72 -3.04
N ALA A 11 2.63 6.73 -3.80
CA ALA A 11 3.12 6.49 -5.16
C ALA A 11 2.78 7.65 -6.10
N GLY A 12 1.53 8.13 -6.05
CA GLY A 12 1.09 9.25 -6.89
C GLY A 12 1.76 10.57 -6.52
N ALA A 13 1.92 10.87 -5.24
CA ALA A 13 2.64 12.05 -4.78
C ALA A 13 4.11 12.02 -5.20
N SER A 14 4.80 10.89 -5.03
CA SER A 14 6.20 10.71 -5.47
C SER A 14 6.34 10.88 -6.98
N ALA A 15 5.39 10.32 -7.76
CA ALA A 15 5.39 10.44 -9.21
C ALA A 15 5.17 11.89 -9.66
N ALA A 16 4.24 12.60 -9.03
CA ALA A 16 3.95 14.00 -9.37
C ALA A 16 5.14 14.92 -9.05
N ILE A 17 5.79 14.73 -7.90
CA ILE A 17 7.00 15.51 -7.52
C ILE A 17 8.10 15.33 -8.55
N GLU A 18 8.42 14.10 -8.94
CA GLU A 18 9.50 13.84 -9.91
C GLU A 18 9.11 14.26 -11.34
N ALA A 19 7.85 14.20 -11.71
CA ALA A 19 7.39 14.71 -13.00
C ALA A 19 7.50 16.25 -13.08
N ASP A 20 7.10 16.95 -12.01
CA ASP A 20 7.25 18.39 -11.87
C ASP A 20 8.73 18.82 -11.91
N GLU A 21 9.59 18.10 -11.17
CA GLU A 21 11.03 18.33 -11.15
C GLU A 21 11.68 18.15 -12.53
N ALA A 22 11.14 17.23 -13.35
CA ALA A 22 11.53 17.04 -14.75
C ALA A 22 10.95 18.10 -15.70
N GLY A 23 10.19 19.08 -15.19
CA GLY A 23 9.61 20.21 -15.92
C GLY A 23 8.33 19.86 -16.70
N ALA A 24 7.61 18.82 -16.34
CA ALA A 24 6.34 18.45 -16.95
C ALA A 24 5.15 19.22 -16.32
N ASP A 25 4.15 19.55 -17.14
CA ASP A 25 2.83 19.99 -16.66
C ASP A 25 2.08 18.78 -16.11
N VAL A 26 2.02 18.66 -14.78
CA VAL A 26 1.48 17.51 -14.05
C VAL A 26 0.27 17.88 -13.20
N MET A 27 -0.69 16.96 -13.10
CA MET A 27 -1.87 17.08 -12.21
C MET A 27 -2.16 15.75 -11.53
N ILE A 28 -2.54 15.81 -10.26
CA ILE A 28 -3.04 14.66 -9.49
C ILE A 28 -4.58 14.71 -9.46
N VAL A 29 -5.21 13.55 -9.69
CA VAL A 29 -6.64 13.34 -9.46
C VAL A 29 -6.81 12.27 -8.39
N THR A 30 -7.65 12.51 -7.39
CA THR A 30 -7.86 11.57 -6.29
C THR A 30 -9.32 11.52 -5.82
N LYS A 31 -9.81 10.31 -5.52
CA LYS A 31 -11.19 10.10 -5.04
C LYS A 31 -11.49 10.79 -3.73
N LEU A 32 -10.49 10.93 -2.88
CA LEU A 32 -10.58 11.58 -1.58
C LEU A 32 -9.56 12.72 -1.53
N ARG A 33 -9.19 13.18 -0.34
CA ARG A 33 -8.14 14.20 -0.22
C ARG A 33 -6.77 13.61 -0.52
N ILE A 34 -5.85 14.45 -0.93
CA ILE A 34 -4.46 14.04 -1.07
C ILE A 34 -3.92 13.54 0.27
N GLY A 35 -3.35 12.33 0.26
CA GLY A 35 -2.86 11.67 1.46
C GLY A 35 -3.87 10.74 2.13
N ASP A 36 -5.16 10.84 1.86
CA ASP A 36 -6.16 9.89 2.36
C ASP A 36 -6.00 8.55 1.62
N ALA A 37 -5.04 7.74 2.06
CA ALA A 37 -4.64 6.48 1.40
C ALA A 37 -4.03 5.49 2.39
N ASN A 38 -3.82 4.24 1.96
CA ASN A 38 -3.14 3.23 2.77
C ASN A 38 -1.73 3.64 3.22
N THR A 39 -1.06 4.52 2.46
CA THR A 39 0.25 5.07 2.83
C THR A 39 0.20 5.75 4.20
N LEU A 40 -0.80 6.60 4.44
CA LEU A 40 -0.99 7.31 5.73
C LEU A 40 -1.14 6.33 6.90
N MET A 41 -1.73 5.18 6.66
CA MET A 41 -2.06 4.17 7.69
C MET A 41 -0.93 3.18 7.95
N ALA A 42 0.19 3.26 7.22
CA ALA A 42 1.31 2.34 7.39
C ALA A 42 2.15 2.72 8.62
N GLU A 43 2.38 1.77 9.51
CA GLU A 43 2.99 2.02 10.82
C GLU A 43 4.41 1.46 10.95
N GLY A 44 4.71 0.43 10.15
CA GLY A 44 5.88 -0.43 10.38
C GLY A 44 7.22 0.16 10.00
N GLY A 45 7.32 0.93 8.93
CA GLY A 45 8.55 1.49 8.38
C GLY A 45 8.82 1.10 6.93
N ILE A 46 9.98 1.49 6.43
CA ILE A 46 10.47 1.29 5.06
C ILE A 46 11.81 0.56 5.10
N GLN A 47 11.99 -0.45 4.22
CA GLN A 47 13.25 -1.20 4.14
C GLN A 47 14.27 -0.54 3.23
N ALA A 48 15.53 -0.46 3.66
CA ALA A 48 16.67 -0.15 2.80
C ALA A 48 17.97 -0.73 3.37
N ALA A 49 18.75 -1.39 2.51
CA ALA A 49 20.05 -1.94 2.87
C ALA A 49 21.13 -0.86 2.70
N ASP A 50 21.20 0.08 3.65
CA ASP A 50 22.07 1.25 3.66
C ASP A 50 23.19 1.20 4.72
N LYS A 51 23.32 0.07 5.45
CA LYS A 51 24.33 -0.14 6.50
C LYS A 51 25.44 -1.08 6.01
N GLU A 52 26.65 -0.92 6.57
CA GLU A 52 27.84 -1.70 6.21
C GLU A 52 27.68 -3.23 6.34
N ASN A 53 26.85 -3.66 7.29
CA ASN A 53 26.59 -5.08 7.55
C ASN A 53 25.44 -5.67 6.74
N ASP A 54 24.92 -4.93 5.75
CA ASP A 54 23.83 -5.33 4.85
C ASP A 54 24.18 -4.99 3.39
N SER A 55 23.36 -5.46 2.46
CA SER A 55 23.53 -5.15 1.05
C SER A 55 22.20 -5.27 0.27
N PRO A 56 22.05 -4.55 -0.86
CA PRO A 56 20.93 -4.78 -1.77
C PRO A 56 20.79 -6.23 -2.23
N VAL A 57 21.91 -6.97 -2.37
CA VAL A 57 21.88 -8.40 -2.71
C VAL A 57 21.21 -9.23 -1.59
N GLN A 58 21.56 -8.97 -0.33
CA GLN A 58 20.93 -9.66 0.80
C GLN A 58 19.44 -9.27 0.91
N HIS A 59 19.11 -8.00 0.69
CA HIS A 59 17.72 -7.55 0.63
C HIS A 59 16.93 -8.24 -0.50
N TYR A 60 17.56 -8.41 -1.68
CA TYR A 60 16.98 -9.15 -2.80
C TYR A 60 16.68 -10.60 -2.43
N LEU A 61 17.64 -11.30 -1.83
CA LEU A 61 17.48 -12.71 -1.45
C LEU A 61 16.36 -12.90 -0.42
N ASP A 62 16.30 -12.05 0.60
CA ASP A 62 15.21 -12.08 1.60
C ASP A 62 13.84 -11.85 0.93
N ALA A 63 13.74 -10.81 0.09
CA ALA A 63 12.48 -10.45 -0.55
C ALA A 63 12.05 -11.48 -1.62
N PHE A 64 12.99 -12.05 -2.38
CA PHE A 64 12.71 -13.06 -3.38
C PHE A 64 12.24 -14.38 -2.75
N GLY A 65 12.94 -14.83 -1.68
CA GLY A 65 12.53 -16.00 -0.90
C GLY A 65 11.19 -15.77 -0.19
N GLY A 66 11.04 -14.64 0.48
CA GLY A 66 9.78 -14.26 1.16
C GLY A 66 8.59 -14.10 0.20
N GLY A 67 8.85 -13.75 -1.06
CA GLY A 67 7.88 -13.67 -2.15
C GLY A 67 7.62 -14.98 -2.89
N HIS A 68 8.05 -16.11 -2.32
CA HIS A 68 7.92 -17.46 -2.91
C HIS A 68 8.61 -17.60 -4.28
N PHE A 69 9.73 -16.92 -4.47
CA PHE A 69 10.52 -16.93 -5.72
C PHE A 69 9.72 -16.53 -6.97
N ALA A 70 8.62 -15.80 -6.78
CA ALA A 70 7.69 -15.42 -7.85
C ALA A 70 7.81 -13.94 -8.26
N ALA A 71 8.65 -13.14 -7.58
CA ALA A 71 8.90 -11.76 -7.98
C ALA A 71 9.52 -11.70 -9.39
N ARG A 72 9.14 -10.69 -10.16
CA ARG A 72 9.82 -10.38 -11.43
C ARG A 72 11.23 -9.88 -11.11
N PRO A 73 12.29 -10.56 -11.57
CA PRO A 73 13.66 -10.27 -11.15
C PRO A 73 14.09 -8.82 -11.43
N GLU A 74 13.69 -8.27 -12.57
CA GLU A 74 14.00 -6.91 -12.97
C GLU A 74 13.34 -5.87 -12.04
N LEU A 75 12.08 -6.10 -11.62
CA LEU A 75 11.36 -5.20 -10.73
C LEU A 75 11.92 -5.28 -9.30
N LEU A 76 12.12 -6.50 -8.79
CA LEU A 76 12.68 -6.67 -7.46
C LEU A 76 14.12 -6.15 -7.36
N LYS A 77 14.95 -6.38 -8.40
CA LYS A 77 16.29 -5.80 -8.47
C LYS A 77 16.25 -4.29 -8.37
N LYS A 78 15.39 -3.64 -9.16
CA LYS A 78 15.19 -2.18 -9.14
C LYS A 78 14.81 -1.71 -7.74
N LEU A 79 13.79 -2.32 -7.13
CA LEU A 79 13.31 -2.00 -5.79
C LEU A 79 14.45 -1.93 -4.77
N VAL A 80 15.27 -2.98 -4.71
CA VAL A 80 16.31 -3.10 -3.66
C VAL A 80 17.56 -2.28 -3.95
N MET A 81 17.90 -2.09 -5.23
CA MET A 81 19.06 -1.29 -5.61
C MET A 81 18.86 0.21 -5.39
N GLU A 82 17.63 0.69 -5.56
CA GLU A 82 17.26 2.10 -5.38
C GLU A 82 16.81 2.42 -3.94
N ALA A 83 16.68 1.41 -3.07
CA ALA A 83 16.25 1.58 -1.69
C ALA A 83 17.09 2.57 -0.87
N PRO A 84 18.44 2.55 -0.90
CA PRO A 84 19.25 3.52 -0.17
C PRO A 84 19.00 4.95 -0.64
N ASP A 85 18.87 5.18 -1.95
CA ASP A 85 18.57 6.50 -2.52
C ASP A 85 17.16 6.98 -2.12
N ALA A 86 16.18 6.07 -2.08
CA ALA A 86 14.83 6.40 -1.63
C ALA A 86 14.81 6.91 -0.18
N ILE A 87 15.57 6.29 0.74
CA ILE A 87 15.71 6.76 2.13
C ILE A 87 16.38 8.13 2.18
N LYS A 88 17.44 8.31 1.41
CA LYS A 88 18.15 9.60 1.33
C LYS A 88 17.21 10.70 0.84
N TRP A 89 16.49 10.47 -0.26
CA TRP A 89 15.52 11.41 -0.82
C TRP A 89 14.42 11.80 0.18
N LEU A 90 13.82 10.81 0.88
CA LEU A 90 12.83 11.08 1.92
C LEU A 90 13.39 11.89 3.08
N ASN A 91 14.62 11.62 3.52
CA ASN A 91 15.28 12.38 4.58
C ASN A 91 15.59 13.82 4.13
N GLU A 92 15.98 14.03 2.88
CA GLU A 92 16.22 15.36 2.28
C GLU A 92 14.92 16.17 2.15
N LEU A 93 13.79 15.51 1.87
CA LEU A 93 12.45 16.14 1.91
C LEU A 93 11.97 16.45 3.33
N GLY A 94 12.64 15.94 4.38
CA GLY A 94 12.32 16.24 5.76
C GLY A 94 11.51 15.18 6.50
N VAL A 95 11.53 13.92 6.04
CA VAL A 95 10.98 12.79 6.82
C VAL A 95 11.81 12.56 8.08
N MET A 96 11.18 12.58 9.23
CA MET A 96 11.82 12.51 10.54
C MET A 96 12.01 11.06 11.01
N PHE A 97 12.92 10.33 10.36
CA PHE A 97 13.29 8.98 10.78
C PHE A 97 13.88 8.95 12.20
N ASP A 98 13.64 7.84 12.92
CA ASP A 98 14.23 7.59 14.22
C ASP A 98 15.77 7.56 14.10
N LYS A 99 16.45 8.37 14.92
CA LYS A 99 17.91 8.48 14.99
C LYS A 99 18.39 8.27 16.42
N ASP A 100 19.60 7.77 16.57
CA ASP A 100 20.29 7.74 17.83
C ASP A 100 20.95 9.11 18.15
N ALA A 101 21.71 9.14 19.24
CA ALA A 101 22.27 10.39 19.75
C ALA A 101 23.34 11.01 18.83
N ASP A 102 23.98 10.23 17.97
CA ASP A 102 24.97 10.70 16.99
C ASP A 102 24.35 11.07 15.64
N GLY A 103 23.03 10.93 15.50
CA GLY A 103 22.29 11.23 14.29
C GLY A 103 22.19 10.09 13.27
N THR A 104 22.70 8.91 13.60
CA THR A 104 22.60 7.72 12.75
C THR A 104 21.17 7.16 12.78
N MET A 105 20.60 6.83 11.63
CA MET A 105 19.27 6.24 11.54
C MET A 105 19.23 4.85 12.18
N ILE A 106 18.26 4.67 13.09
CA ILE A 106 18.03 3.39 13.79
C ILE A 106 17.29 2.45 12.84
N THR A 107 17.77 1.20 12.75
CA THR A 107 17.10 0.16 11.99
C THR A 107 16.69 -1.03 12.87
N THR A 108 15.60 -1.70 12.49
CA THR A 108 15.07 -2.89 13.17
C THR A 108 14.86 -4.04 12.19
N HIS A 109 14.63 -5.26 12.72
CA HIS A 109 14.19 -6.39 11.92
C HIS A 109 12.72 -6.25 11.53
N GLY A 110 12.37 -6.72 10.32
CA GLY A 110 11.01 -7.07 9.93
C GLY A 110 10.83 -8.60 9.87
N GLY A 111 9.60 -9.08 9.78
CA GLY A 111 9.33 -10.50 9.57
C GLY A 111 9.93 -10.99 8.25
N GLY A 112 10.62 -12.12 8.28
CA GLY A 112 11.29 -12.73 7.13
C GLY A 112 12.58 -12.02 6.69
N THR A 113 13.11 -11.05 7.46
CA THR A 113 14.36 -10.36 7.10
C THR A 113 15.56 -10.93 7.83
N SER A 114 16.67 -11.11 7.13
CA SER A 114 17.93 -11.61 7.71
C SER A 114 18.79 -10.50 8.35
N ARG A 115 18.48 -9.23 8.08
CA ARG A 115 19.22 -8.06 8.56
C ARG A 115 18.29 -6.98 9.09
N LYS A 116 18.82 -6.11 9.95
CA LYS A 116 18.13 -4.91 10.43
C LYS A 116 18.21 -3.81 9.37
N ARG A 117 17.16 -3.63 8.57
CA ARG A 117 17.10 -2.62 7.51
C ARG A 117 15.81 -1.80 7.51
N MET A 118 14.99 -1.96 8.54
CA MET A 118 13.72 -1.26 8.65
C MET A 118 13.94 0.11 9.29
N HIS A 119 13.80 1.18 8.50
CA HIS A 119 13.78 2.57 8.97
C HIS A 119 12.36 2.94 9.35
N ALA A 120 12.18 3.67 10.43
CA ALA A 120 10.86 4.01 10.94
C ALA A 120 10.83 5.40 11.60
N CYS A 121 9.63 5.95 11.69
CA CYS A 121 9.30 7.11 12.49
C CYS A 121 8.40 6.63 13.63
N LYS A 122 8.96 6.00 14.64
CA LYS A 122 8.24 5.24 15.68
C LYS A 122 7.26 4.24 15.01
N ASP A 123 5.97 4.34 15.31
CA ASP A 123 4.87 3.63 14.65
C ASP A 123 3.94 4.58 13.87
N TYR A 124 4.51 5.66 13.30
CA TYR A 124 3.86 6.65 12.45
C TYR A 124 4.50 6.76 11.06
N SER A 125 5.26 5.76 10.63
CA SER A 125 6.14 5.89 9.46
C SER A 125 5.39 6.33 8.20
N GLY A 126 4.25 5.72 7.91
CA GLY A 126 3.44 6.09 6.74
C GLY A 126 2.82 7.48 6.87
N ALA A 127 2.36 7.85 8.07
CA ALA A 127 1.81 9.18 8.33
C ALA A 127 2.86 10.27 8.12
N GLU A 128 4.09 10.05 8.59
CA GLU A 128 5.19 11.00 8.42
C GLU A 128 5.65 11.12 6.97
N ILE A 129 5.81 10.00 6.27
CA ILE A 129 6.15 9.99 4.85
C ILE A 129 5.05 10.70 4.04
N MET A 130 3.78 10.37 4.28
CA MET A 130 2.68 10.95 3.51
C MET A 130 2.50 12.44 3.79
N ARG A 131 2.67 12.87 5.05
CA ARG A 131 2.71 14.29 5.42
C ARG A 131 3.74 15.04 4.60
N THR A 132 4.97 14.53 4.59
CA THR A 132 6.08 15.16 3.87
C THR A 132 5.83 15.23 2.37
N LEU A 133 5.37 14.14 1.75
CA LEU A 133 5.06 14.11 0.31
C LEU A 133 3.91 15.06 -0.06
N ARG A 134 2.84 15.07 0.76
CA ARG A 134 1.71 15.99 0.54
C ARG A 134 2.15 17.44 0.65
N ASP A 135 2.90 17.77 1.68
CA ASP A 135 3.38 19.12 1.91
C ASP A 135 4.30 19.57 0.74
N GLU A 136 5.13 18.67 0.20
CA GLU A 136 5.96 18.95 -0.97
C GLU A 136 5.13 19.18 -2.24
N VAL A 137 4.11 18.36 -2.51
CA VAL A 137 3.17 18.58 -3.63
C VAL A 137 2.51 19.97 -3.54
N ILE A 138 2.07 20.37 -2.34
CA ILE A 138 1.45 21.67 -2.11
C ILE A 138 2.46 22.80 -2.29
N ASN A 139 3.66 22.66 -1.73
CA ASN A 139 4.71 23.69 -1.80
C ASN A 139 5.19 23.95 -3.24
N ARG A 140 5.19 22.91 -4.09
CA ARG A 140 5.50 23.04 -5.53
C ARG A 140 4.34 23.62 -6.33
N GLY A 141 3.16 23.75 -5.74
CA GLY A 141 1.96 24.23 -6.44
C GLY A 141 1.42 23.25 -7.49
N ILE A 142 1.71 21.94 -7.33
CA ILE A 142 1.18 20.90 -8.23
C ILE A 142 -0.33 20.84 -8.07
N PRO A 143 -1.13 21.00 -9.16
CA PRO A 143 -2.58 20.91 -9.07
C PRO A 143 -3.07 19.56 -8.57
N VAL A 144 -3.99 19.57 -7.60
CA VAL A 144 -4.65 18.38 -7.07
C VAL A 144 -6.15 18.55 -7.18
N VAL A 145 -6.82 17.62 -7.86
CA VAL A 145 -8.27 17.57 -7.99
C VAL A 145 -8.78 16.47 -7.07
N GLU A 146 -9.31 16.89 -5.93
CA GLU A 146 -9.82 16.01 -4.88
C GLU A 146 -11.28 15.61 -5.14
N PHE A 147 -11.78 14.60 -4.42
CA PHE A 147 -13.15 14.06 -4.52
C PHE A 147 -13.57 13.77 -5.96
N THR A 148 -12.59 13.36 -6.77
CA THR A 148 -12.79 13.12 -8.20
C THR A 148 -12.19 11.76 -8.56
N SER A 149 -13.03 10.85 -9.06
CA SER A 149 -12.64 9.48 -9.44
C SER A 149 -12.38 9.41 -10.94
N ALA A 150 -11.27 8.78 -11.33
CA ALA A 150 -11.12 8.33 -12.72
C ALA A 150 -12.03 7.11 -12.92
N VAL A 151 -12.95 7.21 -13.85
CA VAL A 151 -13.96 6.17 -14.12
C VAL A 151 -13.69 5.41 -15.41
N GLU A 152 -12.93 6.01 -16.35
CA GLU A 152 -12.48 5.38 -17.56
C GLU A 152 -11.20 6.02 -18.08
N LEU A 153 -10.33 5.25 -18.74
CA LEU A 153 -9.19 5.79 -19.48
C LEU A 153 -9.61 6.07 -20.93
N ILE A 154 -9.00 7.06 -21.54
CA ILE A 154 -9.28 7.45 -22.91
C ILE A 154 -8.12 6.98 -23.81
N ARG A 155 -8.43 6.34 -24.92
CA ARG A 155 -7.46 6.01 -25.98
C ARG A 155 -7.55 7.03 -27.13
N ASP A 156 -6.55 7.03 -27.99
CA ASP A 156 -6.63 7.64 -29.30
C ASP A 156 -6.58 6.58 -30.42
N GLU A 157 -6.71 7.02 -31.67
CA GLU A 157 -6.66 6.14 -32.85
C GLU A 157 -5.31 5.43 -33.07
N LYS A 158 -4.26 5.85 -32.35
CA LYS A 158 -2.92 5.24 -32.36
C LYS A 158 -2.77 4.14 -31.30
N ASN A 159 -3.85 3.80 -30.58
CA ASN A 159 -3.86 2.85 -29.48
C ASN A 159 -2.93 3.23 -28.32
N GLN A 160 -2.80 4.53 -28.02
CA GLN A 160 -2.09 5.05 -26.86
C GLN A 160 -3.07 5.73 -25.90
N VAL A 161 -2.76 5.77 -24.61
CA VAL A 161 -3.56 6.50 -23.63
C VAL A 161 -3.45 8.00 -23.91
N ALA A 162 -4.59 8.69 -23.91
CA ALA A 162 -4.72 10.11 -24.20
C ALA A 162 -5.37 10.91 -23.06
N GLY A 163 -5.63 10.27 -21.91
CA GLY A 163 -6.24 10.89 -20.74
C GLY A 163 -7.22 9.99 -20.02
N ALA A 164 -8.15 10.59 -19.28
CA ALA A 164 -9.18 9.90 -18.51
C ALA A 164 -10.50 10.64 -18.49
N VAL A 165 -11.59 9.90 -18.35
CA VAL A 165 -12.90 10.42 -17.92
C VAL A 165 -12.92 10.41 -16.40
N LEU A 166 -13.29 11.52 -15.83
CA LEU A 166 -13.34 11.75 -14.39
C LEU A 166 -14.77 12.00 -13.96
N LEU A 167 -15.12 11.56 -12.76
CA LEU A 167 -16.38 11.83 -12.11
C LEU A 167 -16.11 12.67 -10.85
N ASN A 168 -16.60 13.89 -10.81
CA ASN A 168 -16.65 14.67 -9.58
C ASN A 168 -17.70 14.03 -8.66
N MET A 169 -17.27 13.52 -7.52
CA MET A 169 -18.11 12.72 -6.62
C MET A 169 -19.03 13.61 -5.75
N GLU A 170 -18.76 14.91 -5.68
CA GLU A 170 -19.60 15.86 -4.95
C GLU A 170 -20.75 16.39 -5.81
N THR A 171 -20.48 16.71 -7.08
CA THR A 171 -21.48 17.28 -8.00
C THR A 171 -22.15 16.24 -8.89
N GLY A 172 -21.47 15.10 -9.15
CA GLY A 172 -21.89 14.10 -10.11
C GLY A 172 -21.55 14.43 -11.56
N ASP A 173 -20.79 15.50 -11.81
CA ASP A 173 -20.40 15.91 -13.15
C ASP A 173 -19.27 15.04 -13.71
N TYR A 174 -19.35 14.75 -15.01
CA TYR A 174 -18.26 14.11 -15.75
C TYR A 174 -17.35 15.17 -16.35
N LEU A 175 -16.04 14.93 -16.21
CA LEU A 175 -14.98 15.78 -16.72
C LEU A 175 -14.06 14.94 -17.62
N VAL A 176 -13.38 15.59 -18.56
CA VAL A 176 -12.36 14.96 -19.41
C VAL A 176 -11.00 15.58 -19.12
N ALA A 177 -10.08 14.77 -18.65
CA ALA A 177 -8.69 15.14 -18.51
C ALA A 177 -7.89 14.63 -19.71
N ARG A 178 -7.38 15.52 -20.56
CA ARG A 178 -6.51 15.19 -21.67
C ARG A 178 -5.05 15.25 -21.24
N ALA A 179 -4.32 14.14 -21.36
CA ALA A 179 -2.93 14.04 -20.95
C ALA A 179 -2.11 13.20 -21.94
N LYS A 180 -0.83 13.56 -22.10
CA LYS A 180 0.10 12.84 -22.99
C LYS A 180 0.54 11.51 -22.38
N THR A 181 0.64 11.43 -21.06
CA THR A 181 0.92 10.20 -20.30
C THR A 181 0.03 10.12 -19.09
N VAL A 182 -0.29 8.91 -18.65
CA VAL A 182 -1.12 8.65 -17.47
C VAL A 182 -0.39 7.68 -16.55
N ILE A 183 -0.38 7.98 -15.25
CA ILE A 183 0.17 7.12 -14.21
C ILE A 183 -0.97 6.63 -13.34
N ILE A 184 -1.19 5.29 -13.28
CA ILE A 184 -2.09 4.65 -12.32
C ILE A 184 -1.34 4.46 -11.01
N ALA A 185 -1.79 5.11 -9.93
CA ALA A 185 -1.24 5.01 -8.57
C ALA A 185 -2.36 4.85 -7.52
N THR A 186 -3.39 4.07 -7.85
CA THR A 186 -4.67 3.98 -7.15
C THR A 186 -4.68 3.05 -5.95
N GLY A 187 -3.56 2.36 -5.67
CA GLY A 187 -3.53 1.29 -4.67
C GLY A 187 -4.20 0.00 -5.14
N GLY A 188 -4.50 -0.89 -4.21
CA GLY A 188 -5.02 -2.23 -4.46
C GLY A 188 -6.52 -2.40 -4.24
N ALA A 189 -6.92 -3.63 -3.87
CA ALA A 189 -8.30 -4.09 -3.78
C ALA A 189 -8.74 -4.49 -2.36
N GLY A 190 -7.98 -4.12 -1.32
CA GLY A 190 -8.18 -4.63 0.04
C GLY A 190 -9.54 -4.30 0.66
N ARG A 191 -10.27 -3.30 0.15
CA ARG A 191 -11.61 -2.94 0.62
C ARG A 191 -12.74 -3.81 0.07
N MET A 192 -12.43 -4.70 -0.87
CA MET A 192 -13.41 -5.62 -1.46
C MET A 192 -13.83 -6.76 -0.53
N HIS A 193 -13.28 -6.85 0.68
CA HIS A 193 -13.67 -7.78 1.75
C HIS A 193 -13.67 -9.25 1.35
N TYR A 194 -12.62 -9.72 0.70
CA TYR A 194 -12.51 -11.11 0.30
C TYR A 194 -12.66 -12.07 1.50
N GLN A 195 -13.40 -13.16 1.30
CA GLN A 195 -13.54 -14.28 2.24
C GLN A 195 -14.05 -13.90 3.64
N GLY A 196 -14.70 -12.75 3.80
CA GLY A 196 -15.30 -12.32 5.06
C GLY A 196 -14.33 -11.87 6.14
N PHE A 197 -13.04 -11.73 5.84
CA PHE A 197 -12.08 -11.14 6.78
C PHE A 197 -12.31 -9.64 6.93
N ALA A 198 -12.03 -9.12 8.12
CA ALA A 198 -11.89 -7.70 8.34
C ALA A 198 -10.74 -7.15 7.49
N THR A 199 -10.67 -5.85 7.27
CA THR A 199 -9.62 -5.21 6.50
C THR A 199 -9.01 -4.02 7.22
N SER A 200 -7.69 -3.88 7.12
CA SER A 200 -6.96 -2.70 7.56
C SER A 200 -6.86 -1.63 6.46
N ASN A 201 -7.48 -1.85 5.30
CA ASN A 201 -7.36 -0.97 4.16
C ASN A 201 -8.25 0.27 4.25
N HIS A 202 -7.74 1.36 3.67
CA HIS A 202 -8.48 2.60 3.46
C HIS A 202 -9.68 2.40 2.53
N TYR A 203 -10.73 3.21 2.69
CA TYR A 203 -11.97 3.13 1.90
C TYR A 203 -11.75 3.23 0.38
N GLY A 204 -10.69 3.90 -0.05
CA GLY A 204 -10.33 4.06 -1.45
C GLY A 204 -9.71 2.84 -2.14
N ALA A 205 -9.38 1.76 -1.41
CA ALA A 205 -8.73 0.58 -1.97
C ALA A 205 -9.74 -0.39 -2.62
N THR A 206 -10.35 0.01 -3.72
CA THR A 206 -11.48 -0.65 -4.40
C THR A 206 -11.17 -1.13 -5.82
N ALA A 207 -9.90 -1.40 -6.12
CA ALA A 207 -9.42 -1.97 -7.39
C ALA A 207 -9.58 -1.07 -8.64
N ASP A 208 -9.88 0.21 -8.50
CA ASP A 208 -10.24 1.05 -9.64
C ASP A 208 -9.18 1.04 -10.75
N GLY A 209 -7.92 1.29 -10.41
CA GLY A 209 -6.85 1.31 -11.41
C GLY A 209 -6.59 -0.05 -12.05
N LEU A 210 -6.82 -1.14 -11.32
CA LEU A 210 -6.72 -2.50 -11.86
C LEU A 210 -7.75 -2.71 -12.97
N ILE A 211 -8.99 -2.27 -12.74
CA ILE A 211 -10.08 -2.37 -13.71
C ILE A 211 -9.85 -1.43 -14.89
N LEU A 212 -9.42 -0.19 -14.64
CA LEU A 212 -9.11 0.77 -15.70
C LEU A 212 -8.04 0.24 -16.67
N GLY A 213 -6.95 -0.32 -16.12
CA GLY A 213 -5.90 -0.94 -16.93
C GLY A 213 -6.36 -2.21 -17.66
N TYR A 214 -7.11 -3.08 -16.96
CA TYR A 214 -7.66 -4.31 -17.54
C TYR A 214 -8.58 -4.03 -18.73
N ARG A 215 -9.47 -3.04 -18.63
CA ARG A 215 -10.36 -2.64 -19.73
C ARG A 215 -9.62 -2.18 -20.98
N LEU A 216 -8.40 -1.66 -20.83
CA LEU A 216 -7.52 -1.33 -21.93
C LEU A 216 -6.72 -2.53 -22.47
N GLY A 217 -6.90 -3.72 -21.86
CA GLY A 217 -6.19 -4.95 -22.23
C GLY A 217 -4.84 -5.13 -21.52
N ALA A 218 -4.52 -4.34 -20.50
CA ALA A 218 -3.29 -4.54 -19.71
C ALA A 218 -3.40 -5.82 -18.88
N PRO A 219 -2.40 -6.74 -18.93
CA PRO A 219 -2.42 -7.98 -18.18
C PRO A 219 -2.38 -7.74 -16.66
N LEU A 220 -3.05 -8.63 -15.94
CA LEU A 220 -3.00 -8.70 -14.47
C LEU A 220 -2.15 -9.89 -14.04
N LEU A 221 -1.27 -9.69 -13.06
CA LEU A 221 -0.44 -10.74 -12.46
C LEU A 221 -0.91 -11.05 -11.05
N TYR A 222 -0.90 -12.32 -10.67
CA TYR A 222 -1.08 -12.80 -9.29
C TYR A 222 -2.33 -12.27 -8.58
N GLN A 223 -3.47 -12.18 -9.26
CA GLN A 223 -4.73 -11.68 -8.68
C GLN A 223 -5.26 -12.54 -7.53
N ASP A 224 -4.82 -13.79 -7.44
CA ASP A 224 -5.11 -14.74 -6.38
C ASP A 224 -4.29 -14.51 -5.10
N THR A 225 -3.37 -13.53 -5.08
CA THR A 225 -2.43 -13.31 -3.96
C THR A 225 -2.81 -12.11 -3.10
N ILE A 226 -3.78 -12.31 -2.24
CA ILE A 226 -4.15 -11.35 -1.19
C ILE A 226 -3.32 -11.66 0.06
N GLN A 227 -2.62 -10.67 0.58
CA GLN A 227 -1.87 -10.78 1.82
C GLN A 227 -2.75 -10.43 3.03
N TYR A 228 -2.82 -11.33 3.99
CA TYR A 228 -3.39 -11.08 5.29
C TYR A 228 -2.29 -10.63 6.26
N HIS A 229 -2.51 -9.51 6.94
CA HIS A 229 -1.63 -9.12 8.05
C HIS A 229 -1.91 -10.03 9.24
N PRO A 230 -0.92 -10.69 9.84
CA PRO A 230 -1.14 -11.63 10.93
C PRO A 230 -1.83 -11.01 12.14
N THR A 231 -1.55 -9.75 12.40
CA THR A 231 -1.98 -9.04 13.60
C THR A 231 -2.95 -7.91 13.26
N GLY A 232 -4.22 -8.23 13.07
CA GLY A 232 -5.35 -7.29 13.12
C GLY A 232 -5.96 -7.32 14.51
N VAL A 233 -6.58 -6.23 14.95
CA VAL A 233 -7.31 -6.17 16.23
C VAL A 233 -8.50 -7.14 16.19
N ALA A 234 -8.55 -8.11 17.11
CA ALA A 234 -9.69 -9.00 17.30
C ALA A 234 -10.62 -8.52 18.44
N TYR A 235 -10.14 -7.67 19.33
CA TYR A 235 -10.87 -7.03 20.40
C TYR A 235 -10.14 -5.74 20.85
N PRO A 236 -10.84 -4.63 21.16
CA PRO A 236 -12.29 -4.44 21.28
C PRO A 236 -12.99 -4.19 19.94
N ALA A 237 -14.34 -4.25 19.97
CA ALA A 237 -15.20 -4.17 18.78
C ALA A 237 -15.04 -2.86 17.98
N GLN A 238 -14.81 -1.76 18.68
CA GLN A 238 -14.71 -0.42 18.08
C GLN A 238 -13.54 -0.25 17.12
N ILE A 239 -12.50 -1.04 17.28
CA ILE A 239 -11.29 -1.04 16.43
C ILE A 239 -11.06 -2.41 15.76
N PHE A 240 -12.09 -3.27 15.72
CA PHE A 240 -11.98 -4.60 15.10
C PHE A 240 -11.46 -4.51 13.67
N GLY A 241 -10.46 -5.33 13.35
CA GLY A 241 -9.81 -5.36 12.05
C GLY A 241 -8.74 -4.29 11.80
N ALA A 242 -8.60 -3.30 12.70
CA ALA A 242 -7.53 -2.30 12.59
C ALA A 242 -6.15 -2.95 12.64
N LEU A 243 -5.16 -2.30 12.06
CA LEU A 243 -3.79 -2.80 12.03
C LEU A 243 -3.17 -2.78 13.44
N VAL A 244 -2.57 -3.89 13.85
CA VAL A 244 -1.56 -3.94 14.90
C VAL A 244 -0.21 -4.11 14.22
N THR A 245 0.60 -3.08 14.24
CA THR A 245 1.87 -3.06 13.51
C THR A 245 2.77 -4.24 13.84
N GLU A 246 3.43 -4.79 12.83
CA GLU A 246 4.43 -5.85 13.00
C GLU A 246 5.58 -5.44 13.93
N LYS A 247 5.82 -4.13 14.09
CA LYS A 247 6.82 -3.59 15.00
C LYS A 247 6.64 -4.07 16.45
N VAL A 248 5.41 -4.34 16.87
CA VAL A 248 5.11 -4.92 18.20
C VAL A 248 5.83 -6.27 18.37
N ARG A 249 5.78 -7.13 17.33
CA ARG A 249 6.52 -8.41 17.34
C ARG A 249 8.03 -8.21 17.17
N SER A 250 8.43 -7.24 16.37
CA SER A 250 9.86 -6.92 16.14
C SER A 250 10.60 -6.43 17.39
N ILE A 251 9.86 -5.94 18.38
CA ILE A 251 10.42 -5.50 19.68
C ILE A 251 10.13 -6.47 20.82
N GLY A 252 9.67 -7.69 20.53
CA GLY A 252 9.69 -8.79 21.49
C GLY A 252 8.34 -9.38 21.91
N ALA A 253 7.20 -8.88 21.44
CA ALA A 253 5.91 -9.49 21.74
C ALA A 253 5.78 -10.87 21.10
N MET A 254 5.28 -11.86 21.88
CA MET A 254 5.10 -13.25 21.47
C MET A 254 3.65 -13.54 21.13
N LEU A 255 3.42 -14.45 20.18
CA LEU A 255 2.10 -15.00 19.84
C LEU A 255 1.78 -16.18 20.75
N VAL A 256 0.71 -16.06 21.55
CA VAL A 256 0.37 -17.01 22.62
C VAL A 256 -1.09 -17.46 22.45
N ASN A 257 -1.33 -18.76 22.58
CA ASN A 257 -2.67 -19.35 22.51
C ASN A 257 -3.46 -19.20 23.81
N SER A 258 -4.68 -19.75 23.85
CA SER A 258 -5.55 -19.71 25.05
C SER A 258 -5.01 -20.48 26.25
N GLU A 259 -4.04 -21.39 26.04
CA GLU A 259 -3.40 -22.17 27.11
C GLU A 259 -2.11 -21.51 27.64
N GLY A 260 -1.74 -20.34 27.11
CA GLY A 260 -0.52 -19.61 27.51
C GLY A 260 0.74 -20.08 26.80
N GLU A 261 0.64 -20.88 25.72
CA GLU A 261 1.77 -21.44 24.99
C GLU A 261 2.12 -20.57 23.77
N ALA A 262 3.40 -20.26 23.60
CA ALA A 262 3.92 -19.70 22.36
C ALA A 262 3.95 -20.81 21.28
N PHE A 263 3.30 -20.58 20.13
CA PHE A 263 3.08 -21.64 19.15
C PHE A 263 3.85 -21.44 17.84
N MET A 264 4.57 -20.31 17.69
CA MET A 264 5.36 -20.01 16.50
C MET A 264 6.41 -18.93 16.77
N HIS A 265 7.41 -18.83 15.88
CA HIS A 265 8.38 -17.74 15.93
C HIS A 265 7.69 -16.40 15.54
N PRO A 266 7.87 -15.32 16.32
CA PRO A 266 7.11 -14.07 16.10
C PRO A 266 7.48 -13.32 14.82
N LEU A 267 8.64 -13.54 14.23
CA LEU A 267 9.14 -12.85 13.03
C LEU A 267 9.17 -13.74 11.77
N GLU A 268 8.32 -14.76 11.71
CA GLU A 268 8.05 -15.48 10.46
C GLU A 268 7.43 -14.55 9.41
N THR A 269 7.44 -14.99 8.15
CA THR A 269 6.76 -14.28 7.06
C THR A 269 5.26 -14.15 7.34
N ARG A 270 4.61 -13.17 6.73
CA ARG A 270 3.20 -12.84 7.03
C ARG A 270 2.23 -13.95 6.71
N ASP A 271 2.43 -14.64 5.60
CA ASP A 271 1.62 -15.77 5.18
C ASP A 271 1.73 -16.95 6.16
N VAL A 272 2.95 -17.31 6.57
CA VAL A 272 3.20 -18.34 7.58
C VAL A 272 2.56 -17.95 8.92
N SER A 273 2.75 -16.70 9.34
CA SER A 273 2.19 -16.20 10.59
C SER A 273 0.66 -16.21 10.57
N ALA A 274 0.03 -15.70 9.51
CA ALA A 274 -1.42 -15.66 9.38
C ALA A 274 -2.02 -17.09 9.34
N ALA A 275 -1.43 -17.99 8.55
CA ALA A 275 -1.87 -19.38 8.47
C ALA A 275 -1.73 -20.11 9.83
N SER A 276 -0.66 -19.84 10.57
CA SER A 276 -0.43 -20.44 11.89
C SER A 276 -1.47 -19.98 12.90
N ILE A 277 -1.80 -18.68 12.94
CA ILE A 277 -2.85 -18.13 13.82
C ILE A 277 -4.22 -18.73 13.46
N ILE A 278 -4.57 -18.78 12.18
CA ILE A 278 -5.84 -19.37 11.74
C ILE A 278 -5.91 -20.83 12.17
N ARG A 279 -4.85 -21.61 11.96
CA ARG A 279 -4.78 -23.02 12.35
C ARG A 279 -4.92 -23.21 13.86
N GLU A 280 -4.27 -22.34 14.66
CA GLU A 280 -4.35 -22.36 16.12
C GLU A 280 -5.78 -22.12 16.61
N CYS A 281 -6.48 -21.16 16.00
CA CYS A 281 -7.85 -20.83 16.34
C CYS A 281 -8.88 -21.86 15.85
N THR A 282 -8.67 -22.46 14.67
CA THR A 282 -9.65 -23.34 14.03
C THR A 282 -9.35 -24.83 14.25
N ALA A 283 -8.32 -25.37 13.58
CA ALA A 283 -8.02 -26.80 13.59
C ALA A 283 -7.54 -27.31 14.96
N ARG A 284 -6.85 -26.48 15.74
CA ARG A 284 -6.38 -26.83 17.09
C ARG A 284 -7.36 -26.47 18.20
N GLY A 285 -8.29 -25.55 17.93
CA GLY A 285 -9.27 -25.09 18.92
C GLY A 285 -8.67 -24.34 20.12
N LYS A 286 -7.43 -23.82 19.98
CA LYS A 286 -6.70 -23.12 21.05
C LYS A 286 -6.79 -21.59 20.92
N GLY A 287 -7.77 -21.08 20.20
CA GLY A 287 -8.07 -19.65 20.13
C GLY A 287 -8.83 -19.14 21.35
N VAL A 288 -8.74 -17.85 21.60
CA VAL A 288 -9.55 -17.13 22.60
C VAL A 288 -10.83 -16.65 21.94
N THR A 289 -11.97 -17.09 22.44
CA THR A 289 -13.31 -16.75 21.88
C THR A 289 -13.81 -15.41 22.42
N THR A 290 -14.34 -14.58 21.53
CA THR A 290 -15.03 -13.32 21.84
C THR A 290 -16.38 -13.27 21.13
N PRO A 291 -17.27 -12.32 21.44
CA PRO A 291 -18.50 -12.11 20.67
C PRO A 291 -18.27 -11.80 19.18
N LEU A 292 -17.05 -11.39 18.78
CA LEU A 292 -16.70 -11.02 17.41
C LEU A 292 -16.02 -12.16 16.64
N GLY A 293 -15.70 -13.26 17.30
CA GLY A 293 -14.96 -14.38 16.73
C GLY A 293 -13.85 -14.87 17.64
N THR A 294 -12.85 -15.53 17.07
CA THR A 294 -11.68 -16.03 17.82
C THR A 294 -10.43 -15.24 17.49
N GLY A 295 -9.45 -15.27 18.40
CA GLY A 295 -8.13 -14.68 18.19
C GLY A 295 -7.08 -15.39 19.04
N VAL A 296 -5.85 -14.91 18.96
CA VAL A 296 -4.74 -15.33 19.85
C VAL A 296 -4.20 -14.10 20.58
N TRP A 297 -3.56 -14.33 21.71
CA TRP A 297 -2.91 -13.25 22.44
C TRP A 297 -1.62 -12.84 21.77
N LEU A 298 -1.38 -11.53 21.71
CA LEU A 298 -0.07 -10.94 21.48
C LEU A 298 0.42 -10.42 22.83
N ASP A 299 1.43 -11.07 23.40
CA ASP A 299 1.98 -10.77 24.73
C ASP A 299 2.84 -9.51 24.68
N THR A 300 2.17 -8.37 24.73
CA THR A 300 2.82 -7.05 24.69
C THR A 300 3.55 -6.68 25.99
N PRO A 301 3.12 -7.09 27.21
CA PRO A 301 3.89 -6.88 28.43
C PRO A 301 5.32 -7.43 28.39
N MET A 302 5.57 -8.49 27.62
CA MET A 302 6.90 -9.05 27.40
C MET A 302 7.91 -8.00 26.91
N ILE A 303 7.47 -7.00 26.14
CA ILE A 303 8.32 -5.91 25.62
C ILE A 303 8.94 -5.12 26.77
N GLU A 304 8.13 -4.75 27.78
CA GLU A 304 8.61 -4.02 28.96
C GLU A 304 9.58 -4.87 29.80
N GLN A 305 9.32 -6.18 29.88
CA GLN A 305 10.21 -7.12 30.58
C GLN A 305 11.56 -7.26 29.89
N LEU A 306 11.58 -7.32 28.56
CA LEU A 306 12.82 -7.51 27.78
C LEU A 306 13.67 -6.24 27.69
N HIS A 307 13.04 -5.07 27.59
CA HIS A 307 13.72 -3.82 27.23
C HIS A 307 13.61 -2.71 28.29
N GLY A 308 12.93 -2.98 29.40
CA GLY A 308 12.71 -2.02 30.48
C GLY A 308 11.43 -1.19 30.33
N GLU A 309 10.96 -0.69 31.46
CA GLU A 309 9.73 0.11 31.57
C GLU A 309 9.75 1.35 30.66
N GLY A 310 8.62 1.65 30.04
CA GLY A 310 8.43 2.78 29.12
C GLY A 310 8.87 2.51 27.70
N THR A 311 9.28 1.27 27.35
CA THR A 311 9.69 0.93 25.99
C THR A 311 8.52 1.03 25.01
N ILE A 312 7.35 0.52 25.36
CA ILE A 312 6.13 0.61 24.54
C ILE A 312 5.78 2.08 24.26
N GLU A 313 5.81 2.91 25.31
CA GLU A 313 5.50 4.34 25.18
C GLU A 313 6.48 5.08 24.25
N ARG A 314 7.76 4.74 24.29
CA ARG A 314 8.78 5.35 23.43
C ARG A 314 8.76 4.82 22.00
N ARG A 315 8.56 3.51 21.80
CA ARG A 315 8.77 2.84 20.52
C ARG A 315 7.51 2.68 19.67
N ILE A 316 6.33 2.53 20.31
CA ILE A 316 5.03 2.29 19.67
C ILE A 316 3.91 3.12 20.35
N PRO A 317 4.07 4.45 20.43
CA PRO A 317 3.10 5.34 21.11
C PRO A 317 1.73 5.38 20.44
N ALA A 318 1.62 5.16 19.13
CA ALA A 318 0.33 5.11 18.42
C ALA A 318 -0.48 3.89 18.86
N MET A 319 0.15 2.71 18.91
CA MET A 319 -0.48 1.48 19.39
C MET A 319 -0.95 1.63 20.83
N LEU A 320 -0.08 2.15 21.72
CA LEU A 320 -0.45 2.40 23.11
C LEU A 320 -1.68 3.30 23.19
N ARG A 321 -1.69 4.42 22.47
CA ARG A 321 -2.82 5.36 22.46
C ARG A 321 -4.09 4.72 21.93
N MET A 322 -4.00 3.96 20.85
CA MET A 322 -5.15 3.27 20.25
C MET A 322 -5.86 2.38 21.28
N TYR A 323 -5.13 1.55 22.02
CA TYR A 323 -5.71 0.67 23.02
C TYR A 323 -6.12 1.38 24.31
N MET A 324 -5.34 2.38 24.76
CA MET A 324 -5.67 3.17 25.95
C MET A 324 -6.99 3.94 25.82
N ASN A 325 -7.37 4.37 24.61
CA ASN A 325 -8.68 4.99 24.35
C ASN A 325 -9.87 4.07 24.70
N TYR A 326 -9.62 2.77 24.80
CA TYR A 326 -10.64 1.75 25.17
C TYR A 326 -10.33 1.07 26.50
N GLY A 327 -9.47 1.69 27.33
CA GLY A 327 -9.14 1.22 28.67
C GLY A 327 -8.22 -0.01 28.72
N ILE A 328 -7.56 -0.36 27.62
CA ILE A 328 -6.62 -1.48 27.54
C ILE A 328 -5.20 -0.95 27.60
N ASP A 329 -4.50 -1.19 28.70
CA ASP A 329 -3.09 -0.84 28.85
C ASP A 329 -2.22 -2.01 28.39
N MET A 330 -1.74 -1.95 27.14
CA MET A 330 -0.92 -2.99 26.52
C MET A 330 0.48 -3.16 27.17
N ARG A 331 0.86 -2.29 28.10
CA ARG A 331 2.08 -2.47 28.94
C ARG A 331 1.86 -3.52 30.03
N LYS A 332 0.59 -3.76 30.42
CA LYS A 332 0.18 -4.63 31.53
C LYS A 332 -0.65 -5.84 31.09
N LEU A 333 -1.36 -5.72 29.99
CA LEU A 333 -2.25 -6.73 29.47
C LEU A 333 -1.88 -7.09 28.03
N PRO A 334 -1.91 -8.38 27.65
CA PRO A 334 -1.79 -8.78 26.25
C PRO A 334 -2.99 -8.25 25.46
N ILE A 335 -2.80 -8.09 24.15
CA ILE A 335 -3.84 -7.67 23.24
C ILE A 335 -4.31 -8.84 22.38
N LEU A 336 -5.59 -8.88 22.01
CA LEU A 336 -6.15 -9.96 21.22
C LEU A 336 -6.09 -9.60 19.73
N ILE A 337 -5.53 -10.51 18.91
CA ILE A 337 -5.33 -10.31 17.48
C ILE A 337 -5.84 -11.49 16.66
N TYR A 338 -6.18 -11.21 15.39
CA TYR A 338 -6.52 -12.19 14.37
C TYR A 338 -6.11 -11.64 12.99
N PRO A 339 -5.82 -12.48 11.98
CA PRO A 339 -5.46 -11.98 10.66
C PRO A 339 -6.51 -11.05 10.04
N THR A 340 -6.04 -9.99 9.39
CA THR A 340 -6.85 -9.00 8.69
C THR A 340 -6.37 -8.82 7.25
N LEU A 341 -7.25 -8.62 6.30
CA LEU A 341 -6.91 -8.37 4.91
C LEU A 341 -6.12 -7.06 4.82
N HIS A 342 -4.97 -7.06 4.11
CA HIS A 342 -4.03 -5.96 4.23
C HIS A 342 -3.42 -5.47 2.92
N TYR A 343 -3.01 -6.34 2.00
CA TYR A 343 -2.24 -5.94 0.82
C TYR A 343 -2.51 -6.83 -0.39
N GLN A 344 -2.60 -6.21 -1.57
CA GLN A 344 -2.69 -6.90 -2.85
C GLN A 344 -1.28 -7.09 -3.42
N ASN A 345 -0.77 -8.34 -3.53
CA ASN A 345 0.53 -8.58 -4.17
C ASN A 345 0.43 -8.60 -5.70
N GLY A 346 -0.73 -8.97 -6.23
CA GLY A 346 -1.02 -8.90 -7.65
C GLY A 346 -1.37 -7.49 -8.12
N GLY A 347 -1.40 -7.30 -9.43
CA GLY A 347 -1.72 -6.01 -10.04
C GLY A 347 -1.43 -6.00 -11.53
N LEU A 348 -1.40 -4.82 -12.13
CA LEU A 348 -1.10 -4.63 -13.54
C LEU A 348 0.37 -4.98 -13.85
N GLU A 349 0.58 -5.68 -14.97
CA GLU A 349 1.93 -6.03 -15.44
C GLU A 349 2.61 -4.82 -16.07
N ILE A 350 3.82 -4.52 -15.59
CA ILE A 350 4.70 -3.48 -16.16
C ILE A 350 6.07 -4.02 -16.55
N GLY A 351 6.78 -3.28 -17.39
CA GLY A 351 8.22 -3.45 -17.62
C GLY A 351 9.07 -2.81 -16.53
N GLY A 352 10.37 -3.03 -16.56
CA GLY A 352 11.33 -2.37 -15.66
C GLY A 352 11.38 -0.84 -15.79
N ASP A 353 10.79 -0.30 -16.83
CA ASP A 353 10.64 1.13 -17.14
C ASP A 353 9.33 1.74 -16.57
N GLY A 354 8.49 0.94 -15.93
CA GLY A 354 7.21 1.38 -15.34
C GLY A 354 6.03 1.41 -16.32
N PHE A 355 6.25 1.18 -17.61
CA PHE A 355 5.19 1.18 -18.62
C PHE A 355 4.46 -0.17 -18.70
N THR A 356 3.16 -0.13 -19.00
CA THR A 356 2.45 -1.32 -19.45
C THR A 356 2.96 -1.73 -20.83
N LYS A 357 2.93 -3.04 -21.14
CA LYS A 357 3.47 -3.56 -22.40
C LYS A 357 2.46 -3.53 -23.58
N VAL A 358 1.22 -3.19 -23.30
CA VAL A 358 0.11 -3.36 -24.25
C VAL A 358 -0.42 -2.03 -24.76
N ILE A 359 -0.41 -1.02 -23.90
CA ILE A 359 -0.91 0.32 -24.19
C ILE A 359 0.21 1.32 -23.99
N ASP A 360 0.52 2.10 -25.03
CA ASP A 360 1.51 3.16 -24.94
C ASP A 360 1.06 4.30 -24.03
N ASN A 361 2.02 4.99 -23.41
CA ASN A 361 1.85 6.15 -22.55
C ASN A 361 1.13 5.87 -21.22
N LEU A 362 0.90 4.60 -20.86
CA LEU A 362 0.32 4.18 -19.59
C LEU A 362 1.39 3.61 -18.67
N LEU A 363 1.55 4.21 -17.49
CA LEU A 363 2.45 3.75 -16.42
C LEU A 363 1.65 3.35 -15.20
N VAL A 364 2.26 2.51 -14.36
CA VAL A 364 1.64 2.07 -13.10
C VAL A 364 2.69 2.12 -11.99
N ALA A 365 2.29 2.54 -10.78
CA ALA A 365 3.18 2.59 -9.61
C ALA A 365 2.45 2.17 -8.32
N GLY A 366 3.22 1.66 -7.35
CA GLY A 366 2.75 1.23 -6.05
C GLY A 366 1.92 -0.05 -6.09
N GLU A 367 1.02 -0.23 -5.13
CA GLU A 367 0.23 -1.46 -4.94
C GLU A 367 -0.64 -1.86 -6.14
N ALA A 368 -0.84 -0.98 -7.11
CA ALA A 368 -1.50 -1.32 -8.38
C ALA A 368 -0.64 -2.18 -9.31
N VAL A 369 0.67 -2.31 -9.04
CA VAL A 369 1.62 -3.09 -9.84
C VAL A 369 1.68 -4.53 -9.36
N GLY A 370 1.53 -5.48 -10.28
CA GLY A 370 1.79 -6.90 -10.04
C GLY A 370 3.25 -7.29 -10.31
N GLY A 371 3.78 -8.22 -9.50
CA GLY A 371 5.08 -8.86 -9.76
C GLY A 371 6.28 -8.28 -9.02
N ILE A 372 6.17 -7.13 -8.35
CA ILE A 372 7.30 -6.56 -7.57
C ILE A 372 7.65 -7.48 -6.39
N HIS A 373 6.65 -7.92 -5.64
CA HIS A 373 6.82 -8.68 -4.39
C HIS A 373 6.59 -10.18 -4.54
N GLY A 374 6.41 -10.67 -5.75
CA GLY A 374 6.00 -12.06 -5.98
C GLY A 374 4.62 -12.34 -5.40
N ARG A 375 4.50 -13.41 -4.61
CA ARG A 375 3.21 -13.86 -4.05
C ARG A 375 3.01 -13.49 -2.57
N ASN A 376 4.01 -12.89 -1.92
CA ASN A 376 3.95 -12.49 -0.52
C ASN A 376 4.98 -11.39 -0.22
N ARG A 377 4.51 -10.22 0.16
CA ARG A 377 5.35 -9.05 0.42
C ARG A 377 5.93 -9.06 1.83
N LEU A 378 7.22 -8.75 1.96
CA LEU A 378 7.84 -8.49 3.25
C LEU A 378 7.48 -7.09 3.78
N MET A 379 7.41 -6.96 5.12
CA MET A 379 7.16 -5.68 5.79
C MET A 379 8.11 -4.59 5.31
N GLY A 380 7.59 -3.38 5.10
CA GLY A 380 8.37 -2.21 4.70
C GLY A 380 8.68 -2.10 3.20
N ASN A 381 8.59 -3.20 2.44
CA ASN A 381 8.79 -3.16 1.00
C ASN A 381 7.65 -2.44 0.26
N SER A 382 6.43 -2.33 0.83
CA SER A 382 5.37 -1.55 0.20
C SER A 382 5.58 -0.04 0.28
N LEU A 383 6.09 0.47 1.41
CA LEU A 383 6.48 1.88 1.48
C LEU A 383 7.68 2.16 0.58
N LEU A 384 8.57 1.19 0.40
CA LEU A 384 9.69 1.31 -0.52
C LEU A 384 9.23 1.34 -1.97
N ASP A 385 8.30 0.44 -2.35
CA ASP A 385 7.83 0.36 -3.74
C ASP A 385 7.12 1.64 -4.20
N ILE A 386 6.26 2.23 -3.35
CA ILE A 386 5.57 3.48 -3.71
C ILE A 386 6.53 4.64 -3.92
N ILE A 387 7.67 4.65 -3.24
CA ILE A 387 8.71 5.67 -3.44
C ILE A 387 9.53 5.37 -4.69
N VAL A 388 10.08 4.17 -4.81
CA VAL A 388 10.96 3.80 -5.94
C VAL A 388 10.19 3.87 -7.26
N PHE A 389 9.08 3.13 -7.37
CA PHE A 389 8.32 3.08 -8.64
C PHE A 389 7.49 4.33 -8.88
N GLY A 390 7.07 5.04 -7.82
CA GLY A 390 6.44 6.35 -7.96
C GLY A 390 7.38 7.37 -8.61
N ARG A 391 8.58 7.53 -8.06
CA ARG A 391 9.60 8.43 -8.58
C ARG A 391 9.98 8.09 -10.03
N ASP A 392 10.21 6.82 -10.30
CA ASP A 392 10.57 6.38 -11.64
C ASP A 392 9.45 6.59 -12.66
N ALA A 393 8.23 6.29 -12.30
CA ALA A 393 7.07 6.54 -13.16
C ALA A 393 6.92 8.03 -13.49
N GLY A 394 7.15 8.92 -12.52
CA GLY A 394 7.13 10.37 -12.73
C GLY A 394 8.17 10.83 -13.74
N LYS A 395 9.43 10.41 -13.56
CA LYS A 395 10.52 10.71 -14.49
C LYS A 395 10.27 10.18 -15.91
N ALA A 396 9.86 8.91 -15.99
CA ALA A 396 9.58 8.23 -17.25
C ALA A 396 8.40 8.86 -17.99
N ALA A 397 7.32 9.20 -17.29
CA ALA A 397 6.16 9.87 -17.85
C ALA A 397 6.52 11.26 -18.41
N ALA A 398 7.26 12.07 -17.65
CA ALA A 398 7.71 13.39 -18.11
C ALA A 398 8.63 13.30 -19.34
N ALA A 399 9.55 12.34 -19.37
CA ALA A 399 10.42 12.11 -20.53
C ALA A 399 9.62 11.65 -21.77
N LYS A 400 8.67 10.72 -21.59
CA LYS A 400 7.80 10.23 -22.66
C LYS A 400 6.91 11.34 -23.20
N ALA A 401 6.32 12.17 -22.34
CA ALA A 401 5.40 13.25 -22.74
C ALA A 401 6.00 14.22 -23.75
N LYS A 402 7.32 14.43 -23.73
CA LYS A 402 8.05 15.27 -24.71
C LYS A 402 8.00 14.72 -26.15
N GLN A 403 7.71 13.44 -26.30
CA GLN A 403 7.70 12.72 -27.57
C GLN A 403 6.27 12.39 -28.07
N VAL A 404 5.25 12.59 -27.22
CA VAL A 404 3.88 12.20 -27.51
C VAL A 404 3.14 13.30 -28.27
N THR A 405 2.53 12.91 -29.39
CA THR A 405 1.50 13.70 -30.08
C THR A 405 0.19 12.92 -30.01
N LEU A 406 -0.78 13.48 -29.28
CA LEU A 406 -2.11 12.87 -29.14
C LEU A 406 -2.90 12.99 -30.43
N GLY A 407 -3.56 11.88 -30.78
CA GLY A 407 -4.51 11.77 -31.88
C GLY A 407 -5.97 12.07 -31.45
N THR A 408 -6.90 11.55 -32.24
CA THR A 408 -8.32 11.65 -31.95
C THR A 408 -8.71 10.69 -30.83
N MET A 409 -9.29 11.23 -29.76
CA MET A 409 -9.72 10.46 -28.59
C MET A 409 -10.98 9.63 -28.88
N ASN A 410 -11.01 8.40 -28.31
CA ASN A 410 -12.17 7.52 -28.35
C ASN A 410 -12.32 6.68 -27.07
N LEU A 411 -13.46 6.03 -26.93
CA LEU A 411 -13.83 5.11 -25.84
C LEU A 411 -14.33 3.76 -26.36
N ASP A 412 -13.86 3.32 -27.54
CA ASP A 412 -14.36 2.10 -28.22
C ASP A 412 -14.14 0.85 -27.36
N HIS A 413 -13.07 0.81 -26.56
CA HIS A 413 -12.80 -0.29 -25.62
C HIS A 413 -13.88 -0.45 -24.55
N VAL A 414 -14.62 0.60 -24.21
CA VAL A 414 -15.71 0.54 -23.21
C VAL A 414 -16.87 -0.29 -23.76
N ALA A 415 -17.24 -0.05 -25.02
CA ALA A 415 -18.28 -0.82 -25.70
C ALA A 415 -17.87 -2.29 -25.85
N GLN A 416 -16.61 -2.55 -26.22
CA GLN A 416 -16.05 -3.89 -26.32
C GLN A 416 -16.12 -4.62 -24.97
N TYR A 417 -15.68 -4.00 -23.90
CA TYR A 417 -15.71 -4.59 -22.55
C TYR A 417 -17.14 -4.89 -22.09
N ALA A 418 -18.09 -3.99 -22.37
CA ALA A 418 -19.50 -4.23 -22.06
C ALA A 418 -20.07 -5.46 -22.78
N GLU A 419 -19.70 -5.67 -24.03
CA GLU A 419 -20.11 -6.86 -24.79
C GLU A 419 -19.47 -8.15 -24.24
N GLU A 420 -18.18 -8.11 -23.88
CA GLU A 420 -17.50 -9.23 -23.22
C GLU A 420 -18.18 -9.64 -21.90
N LEU A 421 -18.59 -8.68 -21.06
CA LEU A 421 -19.33 -8.95 -19.83
C LEU A 421 -20.68 -9.62 -20.12
N LYS A 422 -21.40 -9.13 -21.11
CA LYS A 422 -22.69 -9.67 -21.52
C LYS A 422 -22.56 -11.10 -22.08
N GLU A 423 -21.57 -11.35 -22.94
CA GLU A 423 -21.29 -12.69 -23.47
C GLU A 423 -20.89 -13.67 -22.37
N ALA A 424 -20.17 -13.21 -21.36
CA ALA A 424 -19.79 -14.00 -20.19
C ALA A 424 -20.95 -14.20 -19.17
N GLY A 425 -22.11 -13.59 -19.39
CA GLY A 425 -23.24 -13.62 -18.45
C GLY A 425 -22.97 -12.91 -17.13
N LEU A 426 -22.08 -11.93 -17.12
CA LEU A 426 -21.66 -11.16 -15.94
C LEU A 426 -22.36 -9.80 -15.83
N ASP A 427 -23.30 -9.50 -16.69
CA ASP A 427 -24.14 -8.30 -16.60
C ASP A 427 -25.24 -8.53 -15.55
N THR A 428 -24.85 -8.47 -14.27
CA THR A 428 -25.74 -8.75 -13.11
C THR A 428 -26.41 -7.49 -12.58
N GLY A 429 -26.03 -6.31 -13.05
CA GLY A 429 -26.46 -5.03 -12.47
C GLY A 429 -25.83 -4.72 -11.11
N ASP A 430 -24.86 -5.52 -10.67
CA ASP A 430 -24.12 -5.25 -9.43
C ASP A 430 -23.32 -3.96 -9.56
N VAL A 431 -23.33 -3.16 -8.50
CA VAL A 431 -22.59 -1.90 -8.43
C VAL A 431 -21.46 -2.00 -7.42
N SER A 432 -20.42 -1.21 -7.65
CA SER A 432 -19.31 -1.11 -6.69
C SER A 432 -19.80 -0.67 -5.30
N PRO A 433 -19.15 -1.14 -4.21
CA PRO A 433 -19.47 -0.67 -2.87
C PRO A 433 -19.37 0.86 -2.79
N LEU A 434 -20.25 1.46 -1.98
CA LEU A 434 -20.23 2.91 -1.75
C LEU A 434 -18.89 3.32 -1.12
N LEU A 435 -18.19 4.26 -1.75
CA LEU A 435 -16.91 4.77 -1.28
C LEU A 435 -17.05 5.68 -0.07
N LEU A 436 -18.14 6.45 -0.04
CA LEU A 436 -18.45 7.36 1.06
C LEU A 436 -19.63 6.83 1.86
N PRO A 437 -19.55 6.86 3.20
CA PRO A 437 -20.69 6.53 4.05
C PRO A 437 -21.92 7.38 3.71
N HIS A 438 -23.12 6.83 3.90
CA HIS A 438 -24.39 7.55 3.64
C HIS A 438 -24.51 8.90 4.36
N TYR A 439 -23.91 9.03 5.55
CA TYR A 439 -23.92 10.30 6.30
C TYR A 439 -23.12 11.42 5.61
N ALA A 440 -22.25 11.10 4.67
CA ALA A 440 -21.51 12.10 3.88
C ALA A 440 -22.35 12.69 2.74
N ARG A 441 -23.49 12.07 2.41
CA ARG A 441 -24.47 12.62 1.47
C ARG A 441 -25.36 13.59 2.24
N HIS A 442 -25.04 14.85 2.21
CA HIS A 442 -26.01 15.88 2.57
C HIS A 442 -27.03 15.93 1.44
N GLU A 443 -28.25 15.46 1.68
CA GLU A 443 -29.38 15.83 0.85
C GLU A 443 -29.48 17.37 0.90
N ARG A 444 -29.23 17.99 -0.23
CA ARG A 444 -29.43 19.45 -0.42
C ARG A 444 -30.87 19.72 -0.79
#